data_25048265fcd81e0ac96e0e43eeaba721
#
_entry.id   25048265fcd81e0ac96e0e43eeaba721
#
_cell.length_a   1.000
_cell.length_b   1.000
_cell.length_c   1.000
_cell.angle_alpha   90.00
_cell.angle_beta   90.00
_cell.angle_gamma   90.00
#
_symmetry.space_group_name_H-M   'P 1'
#
loop_
_entity.id
_entity.type
_entity.pdbx_description
1 polymer ?
#
loop_
_entity_poly.entity_id
_entity_poly.type
_entity_poly.pdbx_seq_one_letter_code
_entity_poly.pdbx_strand_id
1 'polypeptide(L)'
;FWEDLPEFTTEHGGIEKEHVETGTEDVGTAAFGRPGERSEPASSTTDPFSPGEFFSALLKQLYIGQPYVPRNLYVPVDFEDREELEDLLSDQLAGENARAARVHILVPQRGDKRSLLDLAGTNAKQSYDQRFRVLKPNAKAIQEELQDVLSLPEVPKRIECFDISHIQGAETVASMVVWEDGKMKKSGYRKFIIRTVEGVDDFASMREVVTRRYKRLQQEEKPMPSLVLIDGGLGQLHAAAEALDSLEIINQPLAAIAKREEILYVYGQEKDPIALDHHSPVLHLIQLIRDEAHRFAVTFHRKRRQMRDRSTELLEIPGVGESTTRRLLEHFGSVQAVKQADASALSSVVTRMQAEAISNHFRK
;
A
#
# COMPACT_ATOMS: atom_id res chain seq x y z
N PHE A 1 1.78 -4.94 -3.02
CA PHE A 1 1.92 -6.40 -2.79
C PHE A 1 1.31 -7.24 -3.93
N TRP A 2 0.48 -6.65 -4.80
CA TRP A 2 -0.21 -7.35 -5.88
C TRP A 2 0.35 -7.04 -7.28
N GLU A 3 1.25 -6.07 -7.40
CA GLU A 3 1.79 -5.63 -8.69
C GLU A 3 2.93 -6.51 -9.22
N ASP A 4 3.53 -7.34 -8.37
CA ASP A 4 4.70 -8.17 -8.70
C ASP A 4 4.42 -9.69 -8.66
N LEU A 5 3.15 -10.10 -8.70
CA LEU A 5 2.81 -11.52 -8.80
C LEU A 5 3.07 -12.01 -10.24
N PRO A 6 3.91 -13.02 -10.45
CA PRO A 6 4.12 -13.62 -11.76
C PRO A 6 2.83 -14.26 -12.28
N GLU A 7 2.67 -14.27 -13.61
CA GLU A 7 1.54 -14.94 -14.24
C GLU A 7 1.60 -16.44 -13.96
N PHE A 8 0.55 -16.99 -13.35
CA PHE A 8 0.38 -18.43 -13.24
C PHE A 8 0.02 -18.99 -14.61
N THR A 9 1.02 -19.41 -15.37
CA THR A 9 0.81 -20.32 -16.52
C THR A 9 0.68 -21.72 -15.97
N THR A 10 -0.54 -22.25 -15.93
CA THR A 10 -0.77 -23.68 -15.83
C THR A 10 -0.36 -24.31 -17.18
N GLU A 11 0.91 -24.71 -17.30
CA GLU A 11 1.32 -25.62 -18.35
C GLU A 11 0.69 -26.98 -18.04
N HIS A 12 -0.38 -27.30 -18.76
CA HIS A 12 -0.77 -28.68 -18.95
C HIS A 12 0.19 -29.27 -19.98
N GLY A 13 0.98 -30.24 -19.53
CA GLY A 13 1.85 -31.04 -20.37
C GLY A 13 1.06 -31.72 -21.48
N GLY A 14 1.35 -31.34 -22.69
CA GLY A 14 1.02 -32.03 -23.92
C GLY A 14 2.32 -32.24 -24.66
N ILE A 15 2.73 -33.52 -24.71
CA ILE A 15 3.83 -34.03 -25.53
C ILE A 15 3.40 -33.94 -26.96
N GLU A 16 4.15 -33.27 -27.81
CA GLU A 16 4.32 -33.68 -29.20
C GLU A 16 5.68 -33.19 -29.73
N LYS A 17 6.33 -34.18 -30.37
CA LYS A 17 7.65 -34.15 -31.00
C LYS A 17 7.57 -33.56 -32.41
N GLU A 18 8.71 -33.12 -32.85
CA GLU A 18 9.39 -33.35 -34.13
C GLU A 18 9.79 -32.09 -34.89
N HIS A 19 11.05 -32.13 -35.10
CA HIS A 19 11.97 -32.09 -36.26
C HIS A 19 12.24 -30.71 -36.89
N VAL A 20 13.49 -30.38 -36.88
CA VAL A 20 14.69 -30.63 -37.69
C VAL A 20 15.07 -29.48 -38.65
N GLU A 21 16.37 -29.18 -38.57
CA GLU A 21 17.35 -28.70 -39.59
C GLU A 21 17.40 -27.20 -39.93
N THR A 22 18.49 -26.60 -39.81
CA THR A 22 19.89 -26.55 -40.29
C THR A 22 20.21 -25.21 -40.96
N GLY A 23 21.46 -24.79 -40.85
CA GLY A 23 22.14 -23.87 -41.76
C GLY A 23 22.82 -22.71 -41.03
N THR A 24 24.03 -22.87 -40.54
CA THR A 24 25.35 -22.56 -41.08
C THR A 24 25.52 -21.13 -41.63
N GLU A 25 26.53 -20.56 -41.16
CA GLU A 25 27.80 -19.96 -41.56
C GLU A 25 27.84 -18.48 -41.26
N ASP A 26 28.85 -17.91 -40.85
CA ASP A 26 30.27 -18.00 -40.50
C ASP A 26 30.86 -16.59 -40.70
N VAL A 27 32.01 -16.30 -40.01
CA VAL A 27 33.08 -15.38 -40.34
C VAL A 27 33.02 -13.94 -39.87
N GLY A 28 33.99 -13.62 -39.00
CA GLY A 28 34.76 -12.41 -39.13
C GLY A 28 35.27 -11.71 -37.87
N THR A 29 36.36 -12.26 -37.32
CA THR A 29 37.48 -11.62 -36.61
C THR A 29 37.55 -10.10 -36.53
N ALA A 30 37.82 -9.55 -35.35
CA ALA A 30 39.05 -8.80 -35.04
C ALA A 30 39.10 -8.36 -33.56
N ALA A 31 40.28 -8.54 -33.01
CA ALA A 31 40.70 -8.23 -31.64
C ALA A 31 40.97 -6.75 -31.40
N PHE A 32 40.91 -6.32 -30.13
CA PHE A 32 41.93 -5.63 -29.33
C PHE A 32 41.28 -4.80 -28.20
N GLY A 33 41.82 -4.97 -26.98
CA GLY A 33 41.80 -3.92 -25.94
C GLY A 33 41.13 -4.24 -24.62
N ARG A 34 41.81 -4.90 -23.68
CA ARG A 34 41.63 -4.69 -22.23
C ARG A 34 42.43 -3.47 -21.80
N PRO A 35 42.18 -2.78 -20.64
CA PRO A 35 41.50 -3.24 -19.41
C PRO A 35 40.62 -2.14 -18.79
N GLY A 36 39.84 -2.48 -17.77
CA GLY A 36 39.14 -1.55 -16.89
C GLY A 36 38.17 -2.27 -16.03
N GLU A 37 38.59 -2.69 -14.83
CA GLU A 37 37.72 -3.16 -13.75
C GLU A 37 36.63 -2.11 -13.47
N ARG A 38 35.40 -2.44 -13.81
CA ARG A 38 34.23 -1.77 -13.25
C ARG A 38 33.51 -2.80 -12.41
N SER A 39 33.47 -2.50 -11.10
CA SER A 39 32.61 -3.13 -10.12
C SER A 39 31.19 -3.29 -10.69
N GLU A 40 30.76 -4.53 -10.82
CA GLU A 40 29.38 -4.89 -11.12
C GLU A 40 28.46 -4.37 -10.01
N PRO A 41 27.33 -3.74 -10.35
CA PRO A 41 26.30 -3.49 -9.34
C PRO A 41 25.72 -4.84 -8.92
N ALA A 42 25.63 -5.04 -7.62
CA ALA A 42 25.01 -6.21 -7.01
C ALA A 42 23.69 -6.52 -7.70
N SER A 43 23.59 -7.67 -8.34
CA SER A 43 22.37 -8.24 -8.85
C SER A 43 21.42 -8.43 -7.68
N SER A 44 20.32 -7.66 -7.65
CA SER A 44 19.16 -7.99 -6.84
C SER A 44 18.62 -9.33 -7.37
N THR A 45 19.00 -10.42 -6.75
CA THR A 45 18.33 -11.71 -6.89
C THR A 45 16.92 -11.53 -6.33
N THR A 46 15.97 -11.25 -7.20
CA THR A 46 14.56 -11.50 -6.89
C THR A 46 14.43 -13.00 -6.79
N ASP A 47 14.29 -13.52 -5.57
CA ASP A 47 13.96 -14.92 -5.35
C ASP A 47 12.70 -15.26 -6.17
N PRO A 48 12.69 -16.42 -6.85
CA PRO A 48 11.54 -16.82 -7.64
C PRO A 48 10.31 -16.92 -6.73
N PHE A 49 9.19 -16.38 -7.15
CA PHE A 49 7.93 -16.41 -6.42
C PHE A 49 7.56 -17.85 -6.04
N SER A 50 7.45 -18.11 -4.74
CA SER A 50 7.00 -19.40 -4.19
C SER A 50 5.53 -19.33 -3.79
N PRO A 51 4.61 -20.02 -4.49
CA PRO A 51 3.19 -20.06 -4.11
C PRO A 51 3.00 -20.63 -2.69
N GLY A 52 3.81 -21.59 -2.27
CA GLY A 52 3.73 -22.17 -0.93
C GLY A 52 4.04 -21.16 0.16
N GLU A 53 5.15 -20.44 0.05
CA GLU A 53 5.51 -19.37 1.00
C GLU A 53 4.46 -18.25 1.05
N PHE A 54 3.87 -17.93 -0.10
CA PHE A 54 2.79 -16.95 -0.17
C PHE A 54 1.57 -17.41 0.66
N PHE A 55 1.11 -18.67 0.50
CA PHE A 55 -0.04 -19.16 1.25
C PHE A 55 0.27 -19.33 2.73
N SER A 56 1.47 -19.75 3.11
CA SER A 56 1.92 -19.75 4.50
C SER A 56 1.84 -18.35 5.13
N ALA A 57 2.45 -17.35 4.50
CA ALA A 57 2.41 -15.97 4.98
C ALA A 57 0.99 -15.41 5.04
N LEU A 58 0.14 -15.71 4.05
CA LEU A 58 -1.24 -15.26 3.99
C LEU A 58 -2.07 -15.85 5.14
N LEU A 59 -1.99 -17.15 5.39
CA LEU A 59 -2.74 -17.81 6.47
C LEU A 59 -2.28 -17.33 7.84
N LYS A 60 -0.98 -17.15 8.05
CA LYS A 60 -0.44 -16.54 9.27
C LYS A 60 -1.01 -15.15 9.51
N GLN A 61 -1.06 -14.33 8.47
CA GLN A 61 -1.60 -12.95 8.57
C GLN A 61 -3.10 -12.94 8.84
N LEU A 62 -3.85 -13.88 8.26
CA LEU A 62 -5.32 -13.93 8.37
C LEU A 62 -5.79 -14.51 9.70
N TYR A 63 -5.08 -15.49 10.28
CA TYR A 63 -5.62 -16.28 11.39
C TYR A 63 -4.83 -16.18 12.69
N ILE A 64 -3.53 -15.86 12.69
CA ILE A 64 -2.79 -15.72 13.95
C ILE A 64 -3.30 -14.52 14.73
N GLY A 65 -3.68 -14.76 15.99
CA GLY A 65 -4.23 -13.73 16.89
C GLY A 65 -5.66 -13.29 16.56
N GLN A 66 -6.37 -14.01 15.69
CA GLN A 66 -7.77 -13.73 15.40
C GLN A 66 -8.70 -14.53 16.34
N PRO A 67 -9.84 -13.96 16.72
CA PRO A 67 -10.78 -14.62 17.65
C PRO A 67 -11.49 -15.84 17.05
N TYR A 68 -11.45 -16.02 15.74
CA TYR A 68 -12.08 -17.11 15.03
C TYR A 68 -11.12 -17.73 14.03
N VAL A 69 -10.96 -19.07 14.11
CA VAL A 69 -10.20 -19.88 13.16
C VAL A 69 -11.10 -21.03 12.69
N PRO A 70 -11.30 -21.20 11.37
CA PRO A 70 -12.06 -22.34 10.85
C PRO A 70 -11.34 -23.67 11.11
N ARG A 71 -12.09 -24.73 11.39
CA ARG A 71 -11.51 -26.08 11.62
C ARG A 71 -10.87 -26.68 10.36
N ASN A 72 -11.35 -26.32 9.18
CA ASN A 72 -10.80 -26.80 7.91
C ASN A 72 -10.49 -25.62 7.02
N LEU A 73 -9.23 -25.51 6.61
CA LEU A 73 -8.74 -24.56 5.64
C LEU A 73 -8.35 -25.32 4.37
N TYR A 74 -8.80 -24.85 3.24
CA TYR A 74 -8.48 -25.46 1.95
C TYR A 74 -7.58 -24.54 1.16
N VAL A 75 -6.40 -25.04 0.74
CA VAL A 75 -5.41 -24.29 -0.02
C VAL A 75 -5.11 -24.98 -1.35
N PRO A 76 -4.75 -24.24 -2.41
CA PRO A 76 -4.50 -24.82 -3.72
C PRO A 76 -3.15 -25.51 -3.82
N VAL A 77 -2.18 -25.16 -2.96
CA VAL A 77 -0.79 -25.60 -2.99
C VAL A 77 -0.34 -25.96 -1.58
N ASP A 78 0.50 -26.97 -1.47
CA ASP A 78 1.17 -27.35 -0.22
C ASP A 78 2.36 -26.44 0.10
N PHE A 79 2.73 -26.33 1.38
CA PHE A 79 3.85 -25.49 1.83
C PHE A 79 4.56 -26.14 3.03
N GLU A 80 5.82 -25.80 3.20
CA GLU A 80 6.76 -26.51 4.07
C GLU A 80 6.32 -26.51 5.54
N ASP A 81 5.87 -25.39 6.07
CA ASP A 81 5.49 -25.20 7.48
C ASP A 81 3.97 -25.38 7.73
N ARG A 82 3.30 -26.21 6.94
CA ARG A 82 1.85 -26.45 7.05
C ARG A 82 1.48 -27.12 8.37
N GLU A 83 2.23 -28.14 8.79
CA GLU A 83 1.95 -28.91 10.01
C GLU A 83 2.16 -28.05 11.25
N GLU A 84 3.23 -27.26 11.29
CA GLU A 84 3.50 -26.32 12.37
C GLU A 84 2.41 -25.24 12.48
N LEU A 85 1.90 -24.78 11.34
CA LEU A 85 0.82 -23.81 11.31
C LEU A 85 -0.52 -24.44 11.76
N GLU A 86 -0.80 -25.69 11.40
CA GLU A 86 -1.98 -26.43 11.91
C GLU A 86 -1.94 -26.57 13.45
N ASP A 87 -0.78 -26.92 14.00
CA ASP A 87 -0.60 -27.06 15.44
C ASP A 87 -0.75 -25.71 16.15
N LEU A 88 -0.12 -24.65 15.63
CA LEU A 88 -0.23 -23.30 16.18
C LEU A 88 -1.67 -22.78 16.20
N LEU A 89 -2.42 -22.97 15.10
CA LEU A 89 -3.80 -22.55 15.00
C LEU A 89 -4.75 -23.42 15.85
N SER A 90 -4.41 -24.70 16.04
CA SER A 90 -5.15 -25.60 16.93
C SER A 90 -4.98 -25.20 18.39
N ASP A 91 -3.76 -24.87 18.81
CA ASP A 91 -3.46 -24.36 20.15
C ASP A 91 -4.19 -23.04 20.43
N GLN A 92 -4.21 -22.14 19.43
CA GLN A 92 -4.96 -20.88 19.52
C GLN A 92 -6.47 -21.12 19.70
N LEU A 93 -7.03 -22.13 19.03
CA LEU A 93 -8.45 -22.48 19.12
C LEU A 93 -8.80 -23.21 20.42
N ALA A 94 -7.85 -23.96 20.99
CA ALA A 94 -8.08 -24.78 22.17
C ALA A 94 -8.33 -23.96 23.45
N GLY A 95 -7.74 -22.76 23.60
CA GLY A 95 -7.92 -21.90 24.78
C GLY A 95 -7.86 -22.65 26.11
N GLU A 96 -8.29 -22.02 27.23
CA GLU A 96 -8.31 -22.63 28.56
C GLU A 96 -9.36 -23.75 28.77
N ASN A 97 -10.26 -24.00 27.82
CA ASN A 97 -11.33 -25.01 27.89
C ASN A 97 -11.21 -26.09 26.81
N ALA A 98 -10.13 -26.82 26.82
CA ALA A 98 -9.74 -27.81 25.82
C ALA A 98 -10.62 -29.06 25.78
N ARG A 99 -11.60 -29.13 24.89
CA ARG A 99 -11.82 -30.33 24.07
C ARG A 99 -11.20 -30.02 22.71
N ALA A 100 -10.08 -30.73 22.42
CA ALA A 100 -9.20 -30.48 21.30
C ALA A 100 -9.94 -30.28 19.97
N ALA A 101 -10.18 -29.05 19.59
CA ALA A 101 -10.65 -28.72 18.25
C ALA A 101 -9.40 -28.56 17.38
N ARG A 102 -9.09 -29.56 16.56
CA ARG A 102 -7.94 -29.51 15.66
C ARG A 102 -8.28 -28.74 14.39
N VAL A 103 -7.38 -27.87 13.99
CA VAL A 103 -7.41 -27.18 12.69
C VAL A 103 -6.69 -28.05 11.67
N HIS A 104 -7.24 -28.16 10.48
CA HIS A 104 -6.65 -28.89 9.36
C HIS A 104 -6.49 -27.97 8.16
N ILE A 105 -5.30 -27.92 7.60
CA ILE A 105 -4.98 -27.24 6.34
C ILE A 105 -4.85 -28.30 5.26
N LEU A 106 -5.79 -28.36 4.36
CA LEU A 106 -5.96 -29.42 3.39
C LEU A 106 -5.70 -28.93 1.97
N VAL A 107 -5.02 -29.76 1.18
CA VAL A 107 -4.75 -29.55 -0.26
C VAL A 107 -5.55 -30.56 -1.08
N PRO A 108 -6.84 -30.29 -1.37
CA PRO A 108 -7.69 -31.26 -2.06
C PRO A 108 -7.26 -31.41 -3.53
N GLN A 109 -7.03 -32.67 -3.94
CA GLN A 109 -6.62 -33.01 -5.29
C GLN A 109 -7.81 -33.33 -6.21
N ARG A 110 -9.01 -33.70 -5.66
CA ARG A 110 -10.19 -34.09 -6.41
C ARG A 110 -11.47 -33.97 -5.57
N GLY A 111 -12.63 -34.01 -6.22
CA GLY A 111 -13.94 -33.90 -5.59
C GLY A 111 -14.40 -32.50 -5.30
N ASP A 112 -15.51 -32.35 -4.59
CA ASP A 112 -16.19 -31.07 -4.38
C ASP A 112 -15.30 -29.97 -3.79
N LYS A 113 -14.37 -30.35 -2.91
CA LYS A 113 -13.47 -29.39 -2.27
C LYS A 113 -12.44 -28.82 -3.28
N ARG A 114 -12.00 -29.64 -4.21
CA ARG A 114 -11.16 -29.16 -5.31
C ARG A 114 -11.94 -28.21 -6.23
N SER A 115 -13.17 -28.58 -6.57
CA SER A 115 -14.04 -27.72 -7.39
C SER A 115 -14.32 -26.37 -6.74
N LEU A 116 -14.46 -26.31 -5.41
CA LEU A 116 -14.61 -25.05 -4.67
C LEU A 116 -13.34 -24.18 -4.75
N LEU A 117 -12.16 -24.79 -4.66
CA LEU A 117 -10.90 -24.05 -4.83
C LEU A 117 -10.72 -23.51 -6.25
N ASP A 118 -11.08 -24.32 -7.26
CA ASP A 118 -11.00 -23.89 -8.66
C ASP A 118 -11.99 -22.75 -8.94
N LEU A 119 -13.19 -22.82 -8.35
CA LEU A 119 -14.16 -21.72 -8.40
C LEU A 119 -13.65 -20.46 -7.70
N ALA A 120 -13.06 -20.59 -6.51
CA ALA A 120 -12.47 -19.46 -5.79
C ALA A 120 -11.31 -18.85 -6.58
N GLY A 121 -10.45 -19.68 -7.20
CA GLY A 121 -9.37 -19.22 -8.07
C GLY A 121 -9.89 -18.50 -9.31
N THR A 122 -10.93 -19.02 -9.94
CA THR A 122 -11.59 -18.38 -11.09
C THR A 122 -12.18 -17.01 -10.70
N ASN A 123 -12.87 -16.95 -9.57
CA ASN A 123 -13.43 -15.69 -9.06
C ASN A 123 -12.33 -14.69 -8.70
N ALA A 124 -11.24 -15.13 -8.08
CA ALA A 124 -10.10 -14.28 -7.76
C ALA A 124 -9.44 -13.74 -9.04
N LYS A 125 -9.24 -14.61 -10.04
CA LYS A 125 -8.71 -14.20 -11.35
C LYS A 125 -9.64 -13.23 -12.06
N GLN A 126 -10.92 -13.49 -12.08
CA GLN A 126 -11.92 -12.62 -12.69
C GLN A 126 -11.96 -11.25 -11.98
N SER A 127 -11.95 -11.24 -10.65
CA SER A 127 -11.89 -10.02 -9.86
C SER A 127 -10.59 -9.24 -10.10
N TYR A 128 -9.46 -9.94 -10.22
CA TYR A 128 -8.17 -9.35 -10.57
C TYR A 128 -8.19 -8.77 -11.99
N ASP A 129 -8.69 -9.54 -12.95
CA ASP A 129 -8.78 -9.09 -14.36
C ASP A 129 -9.70 -7.87 -14.49
N GLN A 130 -10.85 -7.86 -13.82
CA GLN A 130 -11.73 -6.68 -13.77
C GLN A 130 -11.05 -5.46 -13.15
N ARG A 131 -10.30 -5.66 -12.07
CA ARG A 131 -9.72 -4.54 -11.30
C ARG A 131 -8.40 -4.03 -11.86
N PHE A 132 -7.61 -4.88 -12.50
CA PHE A 132 -6.24 -4.57 -12.89
C PHE A 132 -5.92 -4.79 -14.38
N ARG A 133 -6.51 -5.80 -15.04
CA ARG A 133 -6.22 -6.09 -16.45
C ARG A 133 -7.05 -5.29 -17.44
N VAL A 134 -8.28 -4.94 -17.10
CA VAL A 134 -9.12 -4.09 -17.96
C VAL A 134 -8.48 -2.70 -18.11
N LEU A 135 -7.71 -2.25 -17.13
CA LEU A 135 -7.00 -0.97 -17.19
C LEU A 135 -5.66 -1.02 -17.96
N LYS A 136 -5.02 -2.19 -18.09
CA LYS A 136 -3.70 -2.30 -18.76
C LYS A 136 -3.72 -2.29 -20.29
N PRO A 137 -4.63 -2.99 -20.99
CA PRO A 137 -4.61 -3.02 -22.46
C PRO A 137 -5.03 -1.71 -23.14
N ASN A 138 -5.78 -0.86 -22.45
CA ASN A 138 -6.36 0.37 -22.99
C ASN A 138 -6.09 1.61 -22.11
N ALA A 139 -4.98 1.66 -21.39
CA ALA A 139 -4.68 2.80 -20.49
C ALA A 139 -4.79 4.15 -21.24
N LYS A 140 -4.34 4.21 -22.49
CA LYS A 140 -4.45 5.41 -23.31
C LYS A 140 -5.90 5.75 -23.66
N ALA A 141 -6.71 4.76 -24.04
CA ALA A 141 -8.13 4.98 -24.34
C ALA A 141 -8.91 5.44 -23.09
N ILE A 142 -8.59 4.89 -21.91
CA ILE A 142 -9.21 5.34 -20.65
C ILE A 142 -8.79 6.77 -20.30
N GLN A 143 -7.53 7.15 -20.58
CA GLN A 143 -7.08 8.53 -20.39
C GLN A 143 -7.77 9.51 -21.34
N GLU A 144 -7.95 9.11 -22.60
CA GLU A 144 -8.70 9.88 -23.60
C GLU A 144 -10.18 10.01 -23.21
N GLU A 145 -10.82 8.93 -22.78
CA GLU A 145 -12.19 8.96 -22.25
C GLU A 145 -12.30 9.83 -20.97
N LEU A 146 -11.33 9.77 -20.07
CA LEU A 146 -11.28 10.63 -18.89
C LEU A 146 -11.14 12.12 -19.26
N GLN A 147 -10.36 12.42 -20.30
CA GLN A 147 -10.26 13.76 -20.86
C GLN A 147 -11.64 14.27 -21.32
N ASP A 148 -12.35 13.46 -22.09
CA ASP A 148 -13.67 13.81 -22.64
C ASP A 148 -14.70 13.98 -21.52
N VAL A 149 -14.75 13.02 -20.59
CA VAL A 149 -15.71 13.02 -19.46
C VAL A 149 -15.53 14.25 -18.57
N LEU A 150 -14.29 14.62 -18.22
CA LEU A 150 -14.00 15.77 -17.36
C LEU A 150 -13.73 17.06 -18.13
N SER A 151 -13.88 17.06 -19.46
CA SER A 151 -13.57 18.18 -20.35
C SER A 151 -12.18 18.78 -20.09
N LEU A 152 -11.16 17.89 -19.93
CA LEU A 152 -9.80 18.34 -19.65
C LEU A 152 -9.14 18.93 -20.90
N PRO A 153 -8.26 19.94 -20.74
CA PRO A 153 -7.57 20.57 -21.87
C PRO A 153 -6.61 19.63 -22.62
N GLU A 154 -6.12 18.60 -21.95
CA GLU A 154 -5.21 17.59 -22.50
C GLU A 154 -5.45 16.21 -21.87
N VAL A 155 -4.96 15.17 -22.54
CA VAL A 155 -4.98 13.79 -21.99
C VAL A 155 -4.20 13.75 -20.68
N PRO A 156 -4.84 13.36 -19.56
CA PRO A 156 -4.18 13.42 -18.26
C PRO A 156 -3.06 12.37 -18.15
N LYS A 157 -1.82 12.84 -18.05
CA LYS A 157 -0.64 12.00 -17.83
C LYS A 157 -0.31 11.80 -16.37
N ARG A 158 -0.63 12.83 -15.55
CA ARG A 158 -0.36 12.82 -14.12
C ARG A 158 -1.58 13.32 -13.35
N ILE A 159 -2.05 12.49 -12.41
CA ILE A 159 -3.15 12.81 -11.52
C ILE A 159 -2.62 12.76 -10.08
N GLU A 160 -2.86 13.82 -9.31
CA GLU A 160 -2.57 13.86 -7.87
C GLU A 160 -3.89 13.84 -7.10
N CYS A 161 -4.10 12.82 -6.26
CA CYS A 161 -5.32 12.66 -5.48
C CYS A 161 -5.05 12.91 -4.00
N PHE A 162 -5.90 13.72 -3.37
CA PHE A 162 -5.84 14.09 -1.95
C PHE A 162 -7.00 13.50 -1.17
N ASP A 163 -6.70 12.97 0.02
CA ASP A 163 -7.67 12.50 1.02
C ASP A 163 -7.33 13.11 2.38
N ILE A 164 -8.36 13.63 3.08
CA ILE A 164 -8.25 14.10 4.47
C ILE A 164 -8.76 13.01 5.39
N SER A 165 -7.96 12.65 6.37
CA SER A 165 -8.29 11.59 7.33
C SER A 165 -8.00 12.04 8.76
N HIS A 166 -8.96 11.78 9.67
CA HIS A 166 -8.83 12.12 11.08
C HIS A 166 -8.38 10.92 11.91
N ILE A 167 -7.41 11.14 12.78
CA ILE A 167 -7.01 10.17 13.79
C ILE A 167 -7.87 10.43 15.02
N GLN A 168 -8.61 9.44 15.48
CA GLN A 168 -9.35 9.54 16.74
C GLN A 168 -8.40 10.04 17.84
N GLY A 169 -8.64 11.27 18.29
CA GLY A 169 -8.09 11.85 19.49
C GLY A 169 -6.93 12.83 19.36
N ALA A 170 -6.36 13.17 18.18
CA ALA A 170 -5.28 14.16 18.20
C ALA A 170 -4.88 14.87 16.91
N GLU A 171 -4.88 14.26 15.73
CA GLU A 171 -4.25 14.91 14.58
C GLU A 171 -4.98 14.62 13.28
N THR A 172 -5.21 15.68 12.50
CA THR A 172 -5.67 15.58 11.13
C THR A 172 -4.46 15.37 10.21
N VAL A 173 -4.58 14.41 9.31
CA VAL A 173 -3.55 14.07 8.33
C VAL A 173 -4.14 14.06 6.94
N ALA A 174 -3.42 14.60 5.97
CA ALA A 174 -3.75 14.46 4.58
C ALA A 174 -2.78 13.49 3.89
N SER A 175 -3.31 12.69 2.99
CA SER A 175 -2.56 11.86 2.08
C SER A 175 -2.64 12.41 0.66
N MET A 176 -1.58 12.23 -0.10
CA MET A 176 -1.55 12.51 -1.52
C MET A 176 -0.92 11.32 -2.25
N VAL A 177 -1.65 10.76 -3.18
CA VAL A 177 -1.15 9.72 -4.08
C VAL A 177 -1.00 10.25 -5.50
N VAL A 178 -0.19 9.59 -6.28
CA VAL A 178 0.10 9.97 -7.66
C VAL A 178 -0.16 8.80 -8.58
N TRP A 179 -0.96 9.04 -9.59
CA TRP A 179 -1.09 8.18 -10.76
C TRP A 179 -0.39 8.87 -11.93
N GLU A 180 0.45 8.14 -12.65
CA GLU A 180 1.25 8.69 -13.76
C GLU A 180 1.47 7.62 -14.82
N ASP A 181 1.19 7.96 -16.06
CA ASP A 181 1.42 7.11 -17.24
C ASP A 181 0.84 5.69 -17.09
N GLY A 182 -0.41 5.59 -16.66
CA GLY A 182 -1.14 4.32 -16.58
C GLY A 182 -0.97 3.53 -15.29
N LYS A 183 -0.21 4.03 -14.29
CA LYS A 183 0.05 3.31 -13.03
C LYS A 183 0.19 4.22 -11.81
N MET A 184 0.00 3.65 -10.63
CA MET A 184 0.25 4.35 -9.36
C MET A 184 1.76 4.52 -9.13
N LYS A 185 2.22 5.78 -8.98
CA LYS A 185 3.64 6.13 -8.78
C LYS A 185 3.95 6.35 -7.30
N LYS A 186 4.28 5.27 -6.60
CA LYS A 186 4.50 5.29 -5.13
C LYS A 186 5.60 6.28 -4.68
N SER A 187 6.64 6.51 -5.49
CA SER A 187 7.68 7.49 -5.19
C SER A 187 7.17 8.94 -5.12
N GLY A 188 6.02 9.21 -5.77
CA GLY A 188 5.35 10.50 -5.75
C GLY A 188 4.45 10.75 -4.54
N TYR A 189 4.13 9.71 -3.76
CA TYR A 189 3.21 9.82 -2.62
C TYR A 189 3.75 10.73 -1.53
N ARG A 190 2.84 11.49 -0.89
CA ARG A 190 3.20 12.40 0.20
C ARG A 190 2.18 12.30 1.32
N LYS A 191 2.64 12.54 2.53
CA LYS A 191 1.84 12.65 3.75
C LYS A 191 2.04 14.01 4.35
N PHE A 192 0.96 14.63 4.77
CA PHE A 192 0.96 15.94 5.36
C PHE A 192 0.32 15.86 6.74
N ILE A 193 1.04 16.32 7.75
CA ILE A 193 0.46 16.62 9.06
C ILE A 193 -0.12 18.02 8.93
N ILE A 194 -1.40 18.19 9.23
CA ILE A 194 -2.07 19.49 9.31
C ILE A 194 -1.54 20.22 10.54
N ARG A 195 -1.19 21.49 10.40
CA ARG A 195 -0.48 22.26 11.42
C ARG A 195 -1.24 23.51 11.87
N THR A 196 -2.04 24.09 10.99
CA THR A 196 -2.67 25.40 11.21
C THR A 196 -4.15 25.29 11.58
N VAL A 197 -4.72 24.08 11.53
CA VAL A 197 -6.14 23.83 11.78
C VAL A 197 -6.30 23.19 13.14
N GLU A 198 -7.03 23.86 14.03
CA GLU A 198 -7.44 23.30 15.33
C GLU A 198 -8.79 22.58 15.18
N GLY A 199 -8.85 21.33 15.66
CA GLY A 199 -10.07 20.52 15.58
C GLY A 199 -10.25 19.78 14.26
N VAL A 200 -11.51 19.49 13.92
CA VAL A 200 -11.93 18.72 12.74
C VAL A 200 -12.53 19.69 11.73
N ASP A 201 -11.70 20.21 10.84
CA ASP A 201 -12.11 21.05 9.72
C ASP A 201 -11.43 20.54 8.45
N ASP A 202 -12.20 19.77 7.65
CA ASP A 202 -11.75 19.18 6.39
C ASP A 202 -11.44 20.24 5.34
N PHE A 203 -12.18 21.35 5.33
CA PHE A 203 -12.01 22.40 4.33
C PHE A 203 -10.73 23.17 4.58
N ALA A 204 -10.50 23.62 5.81
CA ALA A 204 -9.26 24.27 6.19
C ALA A 204 -8.05 23.34 6.00
N SER A 205 -8.20 22.06 6.34
CA SER A 205 -7.17 21.05 6.14
C SER A 205 -6.83 20.82 4.66
N MET A 206 -7.84 20.75 3.81
CA MET A 206 -7.65 20.64 2.35
C MET A 206 -6.96 21.89 1.80
N ARG A 207 -7.38 23.08 2.22
CA ARG A 207 -6.74 24.34 1.83
C ARG A 207 -5.25 24.35 2.23
N GLU A 208 -4.93 23.97 3.47
CA GLU A 208 -3.54 23.91 3.94
C GLU A 208 -2.69 22.96 3.08
N VAL A 209 -3.16 21.73 2.85
CA VAL A 209 -2.34 20.72 2.16
C VAL A 209 -2.11 21.08 0.70
N VAL A 210 -3.15 21.55 0.00
CA VAL A 210 -3.06 21.95 -1.41
C VAL A 210 -2.13 23.16 -1.55
N THR A 211 -2.27 24.19 -0.69
CA THR A 211 -1.36 25.33 -0.67
C THR A 211 0.08 24.90 -0.47
N ARG A 212 0.38 24.05 0.53
CA ARG A 212 1.75 23.58 0.81
C ARG A 212 2.33 22.75 -0.35
N ARG A 213 1.51 21.92 -0.99
CA ARG A 213 1.94 21.09 -2.11
C ARG A 213 2.30 21.94 -3.32
N TYR A 214 1.40 22.81 -3.76
CA TYR A 214 1.57 23.55 -5.01
C TYR A 214 2.53 24.74 -4.88
N LYS A 215 2.58 25.40 -3.72
CA LYS A 215 3.64 26.35 -3.42
C LYS A 215 5.03 25.74 -3.55
N ARG A 216 5.20 24.49 -3.07
CA ARG A 216 6.45 23.75 -3.21
C ARG A 216 6.75 23.39 -4.67
N LEU A 217 5.76 22.99 -5.47
CA LEU A 217 5.95 22.73 -6.88
C LEU A 217 6.44 23.97 -7.63
N GLN A 218 5.83 25.15 -7.36
CA GLN A 218 6.27 26.41 -7.92
C GLN A 218 7.71 26.74 -7.53
N GLN A 219 8.07 26.58 -6.25
CA GLN A 219 9.43 26.84 -5.77
C GLN A 219 10.48 25.88 -6.39
N GLU A 220 10.09 24.66 -6.70
CA GLU A 220 10.95 23.65 -7.31
C GLU A 220 10.90 23.69 -8.85
N GLU A 221 10.13 24.62 -9.43
CA GLU A 221 9.89 24.77 -10.90
C GLU A 221 9.46 23.44 -11.56
N LYS A 222 8.69 22.61 -10.83
CA LYS A 222 8.20 21.33 -11.32
C LYS A 222 6.88 21.50 -12.05
N PRO A 223 6.61 20.65 -13.06
CA PRO A 223 5.36 20.70 -13.80
C PRO A 223 4.18 20.40 -12.89
N MET A 224 3.06 21.08 -13.14
CA MET A 224 1.78 20.83 -12.51
C MET A 224 1.18 19.49 -12.99
N PRO A 225 0.35 18.84 -12.19
CA PRO A 225 -0.38 17.66 -12.64
C PRO A 225 -1.42 18.03 -13.70
N SER A 226 -1.74 17.09 -14.58
CA SER A 226 -2.82 17.28 -15.57
C SER A 226 -4.21 17.35 -14.91
N LEU A 227 -4.36 16.73 -13.72
CA LEU A 227 -5.59 16.74 -12.92
C LEU A 227 -5.27 16.68 -11.43
N VAL A 228 -5.95 17.49 -10.65
CA VAL A 228 -6.04 17.39 -9.18
C VAL A 228 -7.37 16.74 -8.84
N LEU A 229 -7.33 15.61 -8.15
CA LEU A 229 -8.50 14.87 -7.70
C LEU A 229 -8.64 14.99 -6.18
N ILE A 230 -9.84 15.24 -5.70
CA ILE A 230 -10.16 15.35 -4.27
C ILE A 230 -11.07 14.18 -3.87
N ASP A 231 -10.67 13.39 -2.89
CA ASP A 231 -11.54 12.40 -2.24
C ASP A 231 -12.45 13.13 -1.25
N GLY A 232 -13.53 13.68 -1.75
CA GLY A 232 -14.44 14.51 -0.95
C GLY A 232 -15.57 15.14 -1.75
N GLY A 233 -16.34 15.97 -1.07
CA GLY A 233 -17.47 16.69 -1.67
C GLY A 233 -17.12 18.09 -2.15
N LEU A 234 -18.17 18.82 -2.59
CA LEU A 234 -18.08 20.19 -3.11
C LEU A 234 -17.33 21.17 -2.19
N GLY A 235 -17.52 21.08 -0.86
CA GLY A 235 -16.82 21.97 0.06
C GLY A 235 -15.31 21.79 0.06
N GLN A 236 -14.83 20.55 -0.08
CA GLN A 236 -13.40 20.27 -0.18
C GLN A 236 -12.85 20.63 -1.57
N LEU A 237 -13.67 20.48 -2.63
CA LEU A 237 -13.35 20.96 -3.97
C LEU A 237 -13.10 22.47 -3.99
N HIS A 238 -14.02 23.25 -3.40
CA HIS A 238 -13.89 24.70 -3.33
C HIS A 238 -12.70 25.13 -2.46
N ALA A 239 -12.45 24.45 -1.34
CA ALA A 239 -11.30 24.74 -0.49
C ALA A 239 -9.95 24.48 -1.23
N ALA A 240 -9.90 23.45 -2.08
CA ALA A 240 -8.76 23.21 -2.94
C ALA A 240 -8.60 24.29 -4.03
N ALA A 241 -9.70 24.73 -4.63
CA ALA A 241 -9.70 25.81 -5.62
C ALA A 241 -9.20 27.13 -5.01
N GLU A 242 -9.72 27.52 -3.83
CA GLU A 242 -9.26 28.72 -3.10
C GLU A 242 -7.76 28.66 -2.80
N ALA A 243 -7.22 27.46 -2.49
CA ALA A 243 -5.80 27.29 -2.26
C ALA A 243 -4.98 27.54 -3.52
N LEU A 244 -5.43 27.05 -4.67
CA LEU A 244 -4.77 27.26 -5.97
C LEU A 244 -4.86 28.73 -6.39
N ASP A 245 -6.01 29.36 -6.24
CA ASP A 245 -6.22 30.79 -6.53
C ASP A 245 -5.28 31.67 -5.68
N SER A 246 -5.12 31.35 -4.40
CA SER A 246 -4.20 32.08 -3.49
C SER A 246 -2.73 32.00 -3.93
N LEU A 247 -2.37 31.03 -4.75
CA LEU A 247 -1.04 30.83 -5.33
C LEU A 247 -0.95 31.36 -6.77
N GLU A 248 -1.99 32.04 -7.26
CA GLU A 248 -2.11 32.53 -8.66
C GLU A 248 -1.99 31.39 -9.70
N ILE A 249 -2.38 30.16 -9.31
CA ILE A 249 -2.43 29.01 -10.21
C ILE A 249 -3.79 28.99 -10.91
N ILE A 250 -3.79 29.48 -12.13
CA ILE A 250 -5.00 29.64 -12.93
C ILE A 250 -5.17 28.43 -13.85
N ASN A 251 -6.43 28.01 -14.08
CA ASN A 251 -6.80 26.95 -15.03
C ASN A 251 -6.23 25.55 -14.69
N GLN A 252 -5.88 25.28 -13.44
CA GLN A 252 -5.54 23.93 -13.02
C GLN A 252 -6.80 23.05 -13.02
N PRO A 253 -6.86 21.95 -13.82
CA PRO A 253 -7.98 21.03 -13.76
C PRO A 253 -8.13 20.44 -12.36
N LEU A 254 -9.36 20.54 -11.83
CA LEU A 254 -9.69 20.14 -10.47
C LEU A 254 -11.05 19.45 -10.46
N ALA A 255 -11.10 18.26 -9.86
CA ALA A 255 -12.34 17.49 -9.70
C ALA A 255 -12.41 16.86 -8.30
N ALA A 256 -13.61 16.54 -7.86
CA ALA A 256 -13.86 15.80 -6.63
C ALA A 256 -14.75 14.60 -6.88
N ILE A 257 -14.56 13.53 -6.09
CA ILE A 257 -15.42 12.35 -6.09
C ILE A 257 -16.14 12.23 -4.74
N ALA A 258 -17.47 12.31 -4.76
CA ALA A 258 -18.30 12.11 -3.57
C ALA A 258 -18.49 10.62 -3.28
N LYS A 259 -18.08 10.20 -2.06
CA LYS A 259 -18.00 8.76 -1.65
C LYS A 259 -19.31 7.97 -1.75
N ARG A 260 -20.46 8.58 -1.43
CA ARG A 260 -21.72 7.84 -1.30
C ARG A 260 -22.40 7.58 -2.65
N GLU A 261 -22.25 8.49 -3.57
CA GLU A 261 -23.02 8.51 -4.81
C GLU A 261 -22.12 8.25 -6.03
N GLU A 262 -20.78 8.21 -5.80
CA GLU A 262 -19.76 8.07 -6.85
C GLU A 262 -19.88 9.10 -7.96
N ILE A 263 -20.40 10.28 -7.58
CA ILE A 263 -20.60 11.42 -8.45
C ILE A 263 -19.32 12.25 -8.50
N LEU A 264 -18.97 12.67 -9.71
CA LEU A 264 -17.83 13.56 -9.96
C LEU A 264 -18.30 14.99 -10.09
N TYR A 265 -17.64 15.89 -9.39
CA TYR A 265 -17.80 17.34 -9.53
C TYR A 265 -16.54 17.91 -10.17
N VAL A 266 -16.71 18.63 -11.26
CA VAL A 266 -15.63 19.37 -11.92
C VAL A 266 -15.71 20.84 -11.49
N TYR A 267 -14.59 21.41 -11.05
CA TYR A 267 -14.55 22.81 -10.65
C TYR A 267 -14.91 23.73 -11.83
N GLY A 268 -15.84 24.66 -11.59
CA GLY A 268 -16.42 25.52 -12.61
C GLY A 268 -17.63 24.96 -13.37
N GLN A 269 -17.98 23.66 -13.10
CA GLN A 269 -19.13 22.97 -13.71
C GLN A 269 -19.98 22.23 -12.66
N GLU A 270 -20.01 22.72 -11.43
CA GLU A 270 -20.59 22.01 -10.28
C GLU A 270 -22.11 21.83 -10.37
N LYS A 271 -22.78 22.59 -11.26
CA LYS A 271 -24.22 22.47 -11.50
C LYS A 271 -24.63 21.24 -12.26
N ASP A 272 -23.67 20.65 -13.00
CA ASP A 272 -23.87 19.48 -13.84
C ASP A 272 -22.95 18.34 -13.35
N PRO A 273 -23.25 17.73 -12.20
CA PRO A 273 -22.44 16.65 -11.66
C PRO A 273 -22.47 15.43 -12.59
N ILE A 274 -21.33 14.79 -12.74
CA ILE A 274 -21.15 13.68 -13.66
C ILE A 274 -21.37 12.37 -12.90
N ALA A 275 -22.42 11.63 -13.25
CA ALA A 275 -22.68 10.28 -12.80
C ALA A 275 -22.22 9.30 -13.90
N LEU A 276 -21.21 8.50 -13.63
CA LEU A 276 -20.72 7.49 -14.55
C LEU A 276 -21.40 6.14 -14.32
N ASP A 277 -21.53 5.35 -15.38
CA ASP A 277 -21.95 3.96 -15.25
C ASP A 277 -21.00 3.18 -14.33
N HIS A 278 -21.55 2.30 -13.49
CA HIS A 278 -20.76 1.47 -12.56
C HIS A 278 -19.73 0.57 -13.24
N HIS A 279 -19.90 0.29 -14.53
CA HIS A 279 -18.97 -0.49 -15.35
C HIS A 279 -18.02 0.38 -16.18
N SER A 280 -18.10 1.71 -16.06
CA SER A 280 -17.22 2.62 -16.79
C SER A 280 -15.76 2.41 -16.39
N PRO A 281 -14.85 2.20 -17.35
CA PRO A 281 -13.42 2.13 -17.09
C PRO A 281 -12.86 3.40 -16.46
N VAL A 282 -13.43 4.56 -16.77
CA VAL A 282 -13.07 5.86 -16.17
C VAL A 282 -13.43 5.89 -14.70
N LEU A 283 -14.65 5.44 -14.34
CA LEU A 283 -15.05 5.35 -12.94
C LEU A 283 -14.12 4.42 -12.17
N HIS A 284 -13.80 3.26 -12.73
CA HIS A 284 -12.89 2.30 -12.10
C HIS A 284 -11.49 2.89 -11.89
N LEU A 285 -10.98 3.68 -12.84
CA LEU A 285 -9.70 4.38 -12.68
C LEU A 285 -9.74 5.39 -11.53
N ILE A 286 -10.78 6.20 -11.48
CA ILE A 286 -10.95 7.21 -10.41
C ILE A 286 -11.10 6.54 -9.05
N GLN A 287 -11.90 5.46 -8.95
CA GLN A 287 -12.03 4.64 -7.75
C GLN A 287 -10.69 4.05 -7.31
N LEU A 288 -9.92 3.50 -8.23
CA LEU A 288 -8.59 2.95 -7.95
C LEU A 288 -7.68 4.01 -7.31
N ILE A 289 -7.65 5.22 -7.87
CA ILE A 289 -6.82 6.32 -7.36
C ILE A 289 -7.31 6.77 -5.98
N ARG A 290 -8.64 6.94 -5.80
CA ARG A 290 -9.28 7.30 -4.54
C ARG A 290 -9.00 6.27 -3.45
N ASP A 291 -9.25 4.99 -3.74
CA ASP A 291 -9.07 3.90 -2.77
C ASP A 291 -7.61 3.78 -2.33
N GLU A 292 -6.68 4.04 -3.25
CA GLU A 292 -5.26 4.06 -2.92
C GLU A 292 -4.90 5.26 -2.03
N ALA A 293 -5.50 6.43 -2.23
CA ALA A 293 -5.31 7.58 -1.35
C ALA A 293 -5.79 7.26 0.07
N HIS A 294 -7.00 6.71 0.17
CA HIS A 294 -7.57 6.28 1.43
C HIS A 294 -6.73 5.17 2.11
N ARG A 295 -6.34 4.12 1.37
CA ARG A 295 -5.46 3.05 1.87
C ARG A 295 -4.13 3.61 2.42
N PHE A 296 -3.54 4.56 1.69
CA PHE A 296 -2.28 5.18 2.09
C PHE A 296 -2.43 6.01 3.38
N ALA A 297 -3.54 6.71 3.56
CA ALA A 297 -3.88 7.41 4.79
C ALA A 297 -4.01 6.43 5.97
N VAL A 298 -4.83 5.38 5.84
CA VAL A 298 -5.07 4.36 6.89
C VAL A 298 -3.77 3.68 7.32
N THR A 299 -2.88 3.34 6.38
CA THR A 299 -1.59 2.73 6.69
C THR A 299 -0.72 3.64 7.58
N PHE A 300 -0.80 4.94 7.37
CA PHE A 300 -0.09 5.91 8.21
C PHE A 300 -0.64 5.97 9.64
N HIS A 301 -1.97 5.94 9.78
CA HIS A 301 -2.63 5.93 11.08
C HIS A 301 -2.19 4.72 11.91
N ARG A 302 -2.18 3.51 11.33
CA ARG A 302 -1.74 2.29 12.01
C ARG A 302 -0.28 2.39 12.47
N LYS A 303 0.62 2.81 11.59
CA LYS A 303 2.05 2.96 11.94
C LYS A 303 2.27 3.99 13.03
N ARG A 304 1.53 5.11 13.00
CA ARG A 304 1.66 6.18 13.98
C ARG A 304 1.06 5.79 15.34
N ARG A 305 -0.08 5.09 15.36
CA ARG A 305 -0.64 4.50 16.57
C ARG A 305 0.35 3.51 17.20
N GLN A 306 0.90 2.59 16.43
CA GLN A 306 1.91 1.66 16.91
C GLN A 306 3.16 2.37 17.48
N MET A 307 3.61 3.47 16.86
CA MET A 307 4.73 4.24 17.42
C MET A 307 4.35 4.97 18.69
N ARG A 308 3.11 5.50 18.80
CA ARG A 308 2.61 6.15 20.02
C ARG A 308 2.45 5.13 21.16
N ASP A 309 1.78 4.00 20.90
CA ASP A 309 1.58 2.94 21.88
C ASP A 309 2.93 2.41 22.38
N ARG A 310 3.89 2.22 21.48
CA ARG A 310 5.27 1.83 21.83
C ARG A 310 6.02 2.89 22.61
N SER A 311 5.84 4.17 22.31
CA SER A 311 6.48 5.24 23.09
C SER A 311 5.83 5.42 24.47
N THR A 312 4.53 5.21 24.58
CA THR A 312 3.78 5.29 25.84
C THR A 312 4.30 4.29 26.86
N GLU A 313 4.60 3.05 26.45
CA GLU A 313 5.15 2.01 27.34
C GLU A 313 6.50 2.41 27.96
N LEU A 314 7.36 3.10 27.21
CA LEU A 314 8.63 3.64 27.74
C LEU A 314 8.42 4.88 28.64
N LEU A 315 7.39 5.67 28.34
CA LEU A 315 7.06 6.87 29.13
C LEU A 315 6.43 6.54 30.49
N GLU A 316 5.89 5.33 30.68
CA GLU A 316 5.40 4.84 31.97
C GLU A 316 6.53 4.54 32.97
N ILE A 317 7.79 4.46 32.48
CA ILE A 317 8.95 4.17 33.32
C ILE A 317 9.40 5.44 34.04
N PRO A 318 9.44 5.45 35.37
CA PRO A 318 9.90 6.61 36.14
C PRO A 318 11.29 7.08 35.72
N GLY A 319 11.41 8.37 35.38
CA GLY A 319 12.66 8.96 34.91
C GLY A 319 12.97 8.83 33.42
N VAL A 320 12.08 8.21 32.66
CA VAL A 320 12.17 8.12 31.18
C VAL A 320 11.16 9.08 30.55
N GLY A 321 11.63 10.21 30.11
CA GLY A 321 10.81 11.22 29.41
C GLY A 321 10.88 11.08 27.88
N GLU A 322 10.15 11.93 27.15
CA GLU A 322 10.07 11.90 25.68
C GLU A 322 11.43 11.96 24.98
N SER A 323 12.35 12.80 25.46
CA SER A 323 13.71 12.93 24.92
C SER A 323 14.50 11.62 25.06
N THR A 324 14.39 10.96 26.20
CA THR A 324 15.04 9.68 26.52
C THR A 324 14.43 8.56 25.66
N THR A 325 13.10 8.50 25.56
CA THR A 325 12.37 7.56 24.72
C THR A 325 12.79 7.69 23.26
N ARG A 326 12.90 8.91 22.74
CA ARG A 326 13.35 9.16 21.36
C ARG A 326 14.75 8.61 21.13
N ARG A 327 15.73 8.91 21.99
CA ARG A 327 17.11 8.41 21.87
C ARG A 327 17.18 6.89 21.92
N LEU A 328 16.40 6.25 22.81
CA LEU A 328 16.32 4.79 22.89
C LEU A 328 15.78 4.19 21.58
N LEU A 329 14.70 4.75 21.04
CA LEU A 329 14.11 4.26 19.80
C LEU A 329 14.96 4.55 18.55
N GLU A 330 15.70 5.66 18.53
CA GLU A 330 16.68 5.95 17.47
C GLU A 330 17.84 4.96 17.48
N HIS A 331 18.32 4.57 18.64
CA HIS A 331 19.47 3.67 18.79
C HIS A 331 19.10 2.19 18.62
N PHE A 332 18.05 1.73 19.28
CA PHE A 332 17.64 0.32 19.30
C PHE A 332 16.59 -0.03 18.23
N GLY A 333 16.00 0.97 17.55
CA GLY A 333 15.02 0.79 16.48
C GLY A 333 13.62 0.38 16.93
N SER A 334 13.47 -0.26 18.10
CA SER A 334 12.16 -0.70 18.62
C SER A 334 12.15 -0.86 20.14
N VAL A 335 10.94 -0.77 20.75
CA VAL A 335 10.76 -1.06 22.20
C VAL A 335 11.11 -2.49 22.52
N GLN A 336 10.85 -3.43 21.60
CA GLN A 336 11.22 -4.83 21.78
C GLN A 336 12.74 -5.02 21.90
N ALA A 337 13.52 -4.30 21.08
CA ALA A 337 14.96 -4.31 21.19
C ALA A 337 15.45 -3.66 22.48
N VAL A 338 14.77 -2.59 22.95
CA VAL A 338 15.06 -1.97 24.26
C VAL A 338 14.78 -2.95 25.41
N LYS A 339 13.69 -3.74 25.34
CA LYS A 339 13.36 -4.77 26.34
C LYS A 339 14.41 -5.88 26.40
N GLN A 340 14.99 -6.23 25.25
CA GLN A 340 16.00 -7.31 25.14
C GLN A 340 17.42 -6.82 25.40
N ALA A 341 17.64 -5.51 25.41
CA ALA A 341 18.96 -4.93 25.66
C ALA A 341 19.41 -5.12 27.10
N ASP A 342 20.68 -5.43 27.28
CA ASP A 342 21.27 -5.51 28.59
C ASP A 342 21.52 -4.11 29.21
N ALA A 343 21.75 -4.05 30.50
CA ALA A 343 21.95 -2.79 31.22
C ALA A 343 23.19 -2.01 30.71
N SER A 344 24.18 -2.70 30.15
CA SER A 344 25.38 -2.08 29.58
C SER A 344 25.06 -1.39 28.27
N ALA A 345 24.33 -2.05 27.36
CA ALA A 345 23.87 -1.47 26.11
C ALA A 345 22.93 -0.28 26.35
N LEU A 346 22.01 -0.40 27.28
CA LEU A 346 21.13 0.72 27.66
C LEU A 346 21.93 1.92 28.22
N SER A 347 22.96 1.67 29.04
CA SER A 347 23.77 2.73 29.64
C SER A 347 24.65 3.49 28.64
N SER A 348 24.85 2.97 27.43
CA SER A 348 25.53 3.68 26.34
C SER A 348 24.64 4.80 25.73
N VAL A 349 23.33 4.73 25.92
CA VAL A 349 22.35 5.67 25.33
C VAL A 349 21.71 6.57 26.36
N VAL A 350 21.49 6.04 27.60
CA VAL A 350 20.81 6.74 28.69
C VAL A 350 21.65 6.70 29.95
N THR A 351 21.23 7.46 30.97
CA THR A 351 21.96 7.44 32.26
C THR A 351 21.81 6.07 32.93
N ARG A 352 22.78 5.71 33.79
CA ARG A 352 22.77 4.45 34.54
C ARG A 352 21.47 4.23 35.32
N MET A 353 20.96 5.29 35.98
CA MET A 353 19.69 5.24 36.71
C MET A 353 18.50 4.91 35.76
N GLN A 354 18.48 5.52 34.60
CA GLN A 354 17.43 5.23 33.59
C GLN A 354 17.56 3.81 33.02
N ALA A 355 18.78 3.33 32.75
CA ALA A 355 19.03 1.97 32.31
C ALA A 355 18.56 0.93 33.34
N GLU A 356 18.85 1.15 34.62
CA GLU A 356 18.38 0.30 35.71
C GLU A 356 16.85 0.35 35.87
N ALA A 357 16.22 1.51 35.74
CA ALA A 357 14.75 1.65 35.76
C ALA A 357 14.07 0.90 34.60
N ILE A 358 14.62 1.01 33.40
CA ILE A 358 14.13 0.29 32.20
C ILE A 358 14.26 -1.22 32.41
N SER A 359 15.43 -1.70 32.80
CA SER A 359 15.69 -3.12 33.05
C SER A 359 14.75 -3.69 34.12
N ASN A 360 14.50 -2.96 35.18
CA ASN A 360 13.62 -3.39 36.29
C ASN A 360 12.14 -3.39 35.88
N HIS A 361 11.74 -2.46 35.01
CA HIS A 361 10.36 -2.39 34.51
C HIS A 361 10.00 -3.60 33.63
N PHE A 362 10.91 -4.02 32.76
CA PHE A 362 10.67 -5.11 31.80
C PHE A 362 11.10 -6.50 32.29
N ARG A 363 11.73 -6.62 33.45
CA ARG A 363 12.04 -7.91 34.09
C ARG A 363 10.93 -8.43 35.01
N LYS A 364 9.85 -7.64 35.21
CA LYS A 364 8.65 -8.09 35.89
C LYS A 364 7.74 -8.82 34.92
#